data_722eba7af3d7fb268686c576ca9ed572
#
_entry.id   722eba7af3d7fb268686c576ca9ed572
#
_cell.length_a   1.000
_cell.length_b   1.000
_cell.length_c   1.000
_cell.angle_alpha   90.00
_cell.angle_beta   90.00
_cell.angle_gamma   90.00
#
_symmetry.space_group_name_H-M   'P 1'
#
loop_
_entity.id
_entity.type
_entity.pdbx_description
1 polymer ?
#
loop_
_entity_poly.entity_id
_entity_poly.type
_entity_poly.pdbx_seq_one_letter_code
_entity_poly.pdbx_strand_id
1 'polypeptide(L)'
;MKILTLNEFSINENISLIDHDNILLIVDVQSNFKKYFPTDPNGYVKKLDKYCEDFPSGSTDMKGVYQIWDSNSGSKPTYKFKNEKDLIEKKFGIKKFYSKYKGGFNEWIYYIFDDKTMEQFSAKNNKFKIGDAFRIKDKKEFLVYIGNNHKWFYVNEELVELFQKLRGKKIIVVGGAESECLEDVYIALKSFNVTPIKNHQYIYSAKTGNYLKKTPTKN
;
A
#
# COMPACT_ATOMS: atom_id res chain seq x y z
N MET A 1 -37.98 -2.29 9.94
CA MET A 1 -36.93 -1.70 10.78
C MET A 1 -35.95 -2.81 11.11
N LYS A 2 -34.78 -2.83 10.48
CA LYS A 2 -33.75 -3.86 10.75
C LYS A 2 -32.99 -3.41 11.99
N ILE A 3 -33.12 -4.13 13.08
CA ILE A 3 -32.33 -3.87 14.30
C ILE A 3 -30.90 -4.29 13.96
N LEU A 4 -30.01 -3.32 13.80
CA LEU A 4 -28.57 -3.59 13.71
C LEU A 4 -28.13 -4.18 15.04
N THR A 5 -27.38 -5.28 15.01
CA THR A 5 -26.84 -5.86 16.22
C THR A 5 -25.79 -4.92 16.81
N LEU A 6 -25.66 -4.90 18.14
CA LEU A 6 -24.70 -4.04 18.86
C LEU A 6 -23.27 -4.13 18.30
N ASN A 7 -22.91 -5.29 17.73
CA ASN A 7 -21.60 -5.51 17.09
C ASN A 7 -21.43 -4.79 15.74
N GLU A 8 -22.49 -4.64 14.96
CA GLU A 8 -22.44 -3.90 13.67
C GLU A 8 -22.37 -2.39 13.93
N PHE A 9 -23.03 -1.92 14.99
CA PHE A 9 -22.97 -0.52 15.41
C PHE A 9 -21.58 -0.13 15.93
N SER A 10 -20.96 -0.96 16.78
CA SER A 10 -19.64 -0.68 17.36
C SER A 10 -18.48 -0.72 16.34
N ILE A 11 -18.64 -1.43 15.21
CA ILE A 11 -17.61 -1.49 14.14
C ILE A 11 -17.62 -0.21 13.29
N ASN A 12 -18.79 0.34 13.00
CA ASN A 12 -18.91 1.58 12.23
C ASN A 12 -18.50 2.81 13.05
N GLU A 13 -18.83 2.84 14.34
CA GLU A 13 -18.42 3.95 15.22
C GLU A 13 -16.91 4.00 15.46
N ASN A 14 -16.23 2.85 15.57
CA ASN A 14 -14.79 2.82 15.86
C ASN A 14 -13.90 3.37 14.73
N ILE A 15 -14.34 3.38 13.47
CA ILE A 15 -13.52 3.94 12.37
C ILE A 15 -13.83 5.42 12.19
N SER A 16 -15.07 5.85 12.39
CA SER A 16 -15.44 7.27 12.38
C SER A 16 -14.83 8.06 13.55
N LEU A 17 -14.47 7.37 14.66
CA LEU A 17 -13.81 7.95 15.82
C LEU A 17 -12.27 7.96 15.71
N ILE A 18 -11.68 7.22 14.76
CA ILE A 18 -10.25 7.26 14.54
C ILE A 18 -9.92 8.52 13.74
N ASP A 19 -9.19 9.44 14.37
CA ASP A 19 -8.66 10.63 13.71
C ASP A 19 -7.75 10.22 12.54
N HIS A 20 -8.11 10.62 11.33
CA HIS A 20 -7.36 10.38 10.10
C HIS A 20 -7.40 11.60 9.16
N ASP A 21 -6.46 11.66 8.24
CA ASP A 21 -6.26 12.81 7.35
C ASP A 21 -7.21 12.85 6.13
N ASN A 22 -8.34 12.11 6.16
CA ASN A 22 -9.30 12.01 5.04
C ASN A 22 -8.66 11.52 3.73
N ILE A 23 -7.76 10.54 3.85
CA ILE A 23 -7.08 9.88 2.75
C ILE A 23 -7.42 8.40 2.77
N LEU A 24 -7.91 7.89 1.63
CA LEU A 24 -8.18 6.47 1.41
C LEU A 24 -7.18 5.93 0.38
N LEU A 25 -6.50 4.86 0.72
CA LEU A 25 -5.64 4.11 -0.19
C LEU A 25 -6.27 2.74 -0.48
N ILE A 26 -6.64 2.52 -1.73
CA ILE A 26 -7.19 1.26 -2.23
C ILE A 26 -6.06 0.44 -2.85
N VAL A 27 -5.85 -0.78 -2.37
CA VAL A 27 -4.76 -1.66 -2.79
C VAL A 27 -5.29 -2.83 -3.60
N ASP A 28 -4.79 -3.00 -4.82
CA ASP A 28 -4.96 -4.18 -5.68
C ASP A 28 -6.42 -4.64 -5.89
N VAL A 29 -7.35 -3.71 -6.02
CA VAL A 29 -8.73 -4.03 -6.41
C VAL A 29 -8.81 -4.13 -7.94
N GLN A 30 -8.38 -5.26 -8.49
CA GLN A 30 -8.23 -5.54 -9.91
C GLN A 30 -9.10 -6.72 -10.35
N SER A 31 -9.48 -6.75 -11.63
CA SER A 31 -10.34 -7.79 -12.20
C SER A 31 -9.75 -9.21 -12.10
N ASN A 32 -8.43 -9.35 -12.21
CA ASN A 32 -7.73 -10.62 -12.08
C ASN A 32 -7.72 -11.17 -10.65
N PHE A 33 -7.95 -10.31 -9.64
CA PHE A 33 -8.14 -10.72 -8.25
C PHE A 33 -9.60 -10.95 -7.87
N LYS A 34 -10.55 -10.78 -8.80
CA LYS A 34 -11.99 -10.92 -8.56
C LYS A 34 -12.37 -12.24 -7.87
N LYS A 35 -11.63 -13.32 -8.15
CA LYS A 35 -11.84 -14.63 -7.50
C LYS A 35 -11.60 -14.63 -5.98
N TYR A 36 -10.84 -13.66 -5.48
CA TYR A 36 -10.55 -13.51 -4.04
C TYR A 36 -11.49 -12.53 -3.35
N PHE A 37 -12.30 -11.79 -4.13
CA PHE A 37 -13.29 -10.89 -3.55
C PHE A 37 -14.35 -11.71 -2.80
N PRO A 38 -15.07 -11.09 -1.85
CA PRO A 38 -16.20 -11.74 -1.22
C PRO A 38 -17.20 -12.29 -2.24
N THR A 39 -18.00 -13.25 -1.83
CA THR A 39 -18.91 -14.05 -2.66
C THR A 39 -19.82 -13.27 -3.61
N ASP A 40 -20.01 -11.98 -3.35
CA ASP A 40 -20.59 -11.03 -4.31
C ASP A 40 -19.52 -10.00 -4.74
N PRO A 41 -18.69 -10.32 -5.76
CA PRO A 41 -17.64 -9.41 -6.21
C PRO A 41 -18.16 -8.06 -6.66
N ASN A 42 -19.34 -8.01 -7.28
CA ASN A 42 -19.95 -6.75 -7.70
C ASN A 42 -20.47 -5.96 -6.50
N GLY A 43 -21.00 -6.66 -5.49
CA GLY A 43 -21.39 -6.06 -4.21
C GLY A 43 -20.21 -5.48 -3.46
N TYR A 44 -19.05 -6.18 -3.45
CA TYR A 44 -17.82 -5.67 -2.85
C TYR A 44 -17.38 -4.34 -3.49
N VAL A 45 -17.24 -4.30 -4.81
CA VAL A 45 -16.82 -3.10 -5.54
C VAL A 45 -17.80 -1.96 -5.34
N LYS A 46 -19.11 -2.22 -5.41
CA LYS A 46 -20.14 -1.20 -5.16
C LYS A 46 -20.11 -0.64 -3.73
N LYS A 47 -19.88 -1.49 -2.72
CA LYS A 47 -19.76 -1.05 -1.32
C LYS A 47 -18.52 -0.19 -1.13
N LEU A 48 -17.39 -0.59 -1.74
CA LEU A 48 -16.16 0.20 -1.69
C LEU A 48 -16.33 1.53 -2.43
N ASP A 49 -16.96 1.55 -3.59
CA ASP A 49 -17.26 2.77 -4.33
C ASP A 49 -18.16 3.73 -3.53
N LYS A 50 -19.18 3.19 -2.84
CA LYS A 50 -19.99 3.98 -1.91
C LYS A 50 -19.18 4.53 -0.74
N TYR A 51 -18.27 3.74 -0.19
CA TYR A 51 -17.42 4.19 0.90
C TYR A 51 -16.45 5.31 0.46
N CYS A 52 -16.06 5.34 -0.80
CA CYS A 52 -15.24 6.43 -1.35
C CYS A 52 -15.97 7.80 -1.34
N GLU A 53 -17.31 7.82 -1.24
CA GLU A 53 -18.10 9.07 -1.12
C GLU A 53 -17.80 9.83 0.18
N ASP A 54 -17.34 9.13 1.23
CA ASP A 54 -16.99 9.73 2.52
C ASP A 54 -15.67 10.53 2.47
N PHE A 55 -14.95 10.45 1.35
CA PHE A 55 -13.67 11.13 1.16
C PHE A 55 -13.81 12.33 0.22
N PRO A 56 -13.06 13.43 0.47
CA PRO A 56 -13.16 14.64 -0.35
C PRO A 56 -12.84 14.40 -1.83
N SER A 57 -13.56 15.09 -2.71
CA SER A 57 -13.25 15.16 -4.13
C SER A 57 -12.64 16.53 -4.48
N GLY A 58 -11.80 16.58 -5.51
CA GLY A 58 -11.34 17.85 -6.10
C GLY A 58 -10.48 18.74 -5.22
N SER A 59 -10.06 18.28 -4.05
CA SER A 59 -9.18 19.03 -3.16
C SER A 59 -7.76 19.18 -3.76
N THR A 60 -7.15 20.35 -3.62
CA THR A 60 -5.76 20.62 -4.03
C THR A 60 -4.75 19.99 -3.08
N ASP A 61 -5.16 19.69 -1.84
CA ASP A 61 -4.35 18.96 -0.88
C ASP A 61 -4.38 17.43 -1.12
N MET A 62 -3.68 16.67 -0.28
CA MET A 62 -3.56 15.21 -0.42
C MET A 62 -4.81 14.41 -0.02
N LYS A 63 -5.89 15.08 0.44
CA LYS A 63 -7.13 14.39 0.84
C LYS A 63 -7.83 13.76 -0.36
N GLY A 64 -8.50 12.64 -0.17
CA GLY A 64 -9.27 11.93 -1.19
C GLY A 64 -8.85 10.48 -1.37
N VAL A 65 -9.22 9.89 -2.50
CA VAL A 65 -9.07 8.46 -2.80
C VAL A 65 -7.90 8.24 -3.76
N TYR A 66 -6.97 7.37 -3.40
CA TYR A 66 -5.87 6.91 -4.22
C TYR A 66 -6.00 5.40 -4.44
N GLN A 67 -5.80 4.96 -5.66
CA GLN A 67 -5.77 3.54 -5.98
C GLN A 67 -4.37 3.14 -6.42
N ILE A 68 -3.84 2.06 -5.87
CA ILE A 68 -2.60 1.43 -6.35
C ILE A 68 -2.90 0.03 -6.87
N TRP A 69 -2.19 -0.38 -7.92
CA TRP A 69 -2.43 -1.66 -8.58
C TRP A 69 -1.14 -2.37 -8.96
N ASP A 70 -1.13 -3.69 -8.89
CA ASP A 70 0.03 -4.52 -9.19
C ASP A 70 0.10 -4.87 -10.67
N SER A 71 1.05 -4.27 -11.39
CA SER A 71 1.27 -4.54 -12.80
C SER A 71 1.91 -5.91 -13.09
N ASN A 72 2.55 -6.52 -12.08
CA ASN A 72 3.15 -7.85 -12.26
C ASN A 72 2.09 -8.96 -12.27
N SER A 73 0.91 -8.70 -11.73
CA SER A 73 -0.15 -9.69 -11.55
C SER A 73 -1.28 -9.58 -12.57
N GLY A 74 -1.22 -8.62 -13.50
CA GLY A 74 -2.24 -8.55 -14.54
C GLY A 74 -2.47 -7.17 -15.15
N SER A 75 -3.64 -6.97 -15.74
CA SER A 75 -4.03 -5.76 -16.43
C SER A 75 -4.41 -4.64 -15.47
N LYS A 76 -4.23 -3.40 -15.92
CA LYS A 76 -4.69 -2.19 -15.24
C LYS A 76 -6.14 -2.34 -14.76
N PRO A 77 -6.49 -1.89 -13.55
CA PRO A 77 -7.86 -1.96 -13.04
C PRO A 77 -8.85 -1.29 -13.98
N THR A 78 -10.00 -1.92 -14.12
CA THR A 78 -11.15 -1.36 -14.86
C THR A 78 -12.10 -0.60 -13.94
N TYR A 79 -11.98 -0.80 -12.63
CA TYR A 79 -12.80 -0.12 -11.64
C TYR A 79 -12.27 1.30 -11.43
N LYS A 80 -13.17 2.26 -11.57
CA LYS A 80 -12.94 3.66 -11.21
C LYS A 80 -13.83 3.98 -10.02
N PHE A 81 -13.24 4.44 -8.94
CA PHE A 81 -13.95 4.76 -7.70
C PHE A 81 -14.33 6.23 -7.63
N LYS A 82 -15.39 6.51 -6.88
CA LYS A 82 -15.79 7.88 -6.60
C LYS A 82 -14.68 8.62 -5.87
N ASN A 83 -14.53 9.89 -6.19
CA ASN A 83 -13.51 10.77 -5.61
C ASN A 83 -12.06 10.29 -5.82
N GLU A 84 -11.85 9.35 -6.75
CA GLU A 84 -10.51 8.87 -7.12
C GLU A 84 -9.69 10.01 -7.73
N LYS A 85 -8.57 10.30 -7.09
CA LYS A 85 -7.60 11.32 -7.51
C LYS A 85 -6.56 10.75 -8.45
N ASP A 86 -6.08 9.56 -8.15
CA ASP A 86 -4.98 8.97 -8.88
C ASP A 86 -5.01 7.45 -8.84
N LEU A 87 -4.54 6.84 -9.94
CA LEU A 87 -4.39 5.41 -10.11
C LEU A 87 -2.94 5.11 -10.42
N ILE A 88 -2.20 4.65 -9.43
CA ILE A 88 -0.75 4.50 -9.46
C ILE A 88 -0.37 3.03 -9.61
N GLU A 89 0.54 2.76 -10.54
CA GLU A 89 1.13 1.45 -10.72
C GLU A 89 2.06 1.12 -9.54
N LYS A 90 1.90 -0.08 -8.98
CA LYS A 90 2.73 -0.60 -7.91
C LYS A 90 3.71 -1.63 -8.46
N LYS A 91 5.00 -1.38 -8.32
CA LYS A 91 6.06 -2.36 -8.54
C LYS A 91 6.86 -2.54 -7.27
N PHE A 92 6.76 -3.73 -6.70
CA PHE A 92 7.55 -4.13 -5.54
C PHE A 92 8.39 -5.37 -5.84
N GLY A 93 9.52 -5.50 -5.22
CA GLY A 93 10.22 -6.77 -5.13
C GLY A 93 11.72 -6.67 -4.93
N ILE A 94 12.21 -7.08 -3.78
CA ILE A 94 13.64 -7.21 -3.52
C ILE A 94 14.17 -8.58 -3.92
N LYS A 95 13.45 -9.66 -3.61
CA LYS A 95 13.94 -11.04 -3.81
C LYS A 95 14.36 -11.37 -5.24
N LYS A 96 13.74 -10.75 -6.24
CA LYS A 96 14.09 -10.97 -7.65
C LYS A 96 15.39 -10.29 -8.07
N PHE A 97 15.81 -9.24 -7.37
CA PHE A 97 17.02 -8.49 -7.69
C PHE A 97 18.28 -9.18 -7.18
N TYR A 98 18.26 -9.62 -5.93
CA TYR A 98 19.39 -10.29 -5.29
C TYR A 98 19.76 -11.64 -5.93
N SER A 99 18.78 -12.37 -6.44
CA SER A 99 19.00 -13.69 -7.04
C SER A 99 19.82 -13.66 -8.33
N LYS A 100 20.03 -12.48 -8.94
CA LYS A 100 20.79 -12.33 -10.19
C LYS A 100 22.29 -12.11 -9.99
N TYR A 101 22.73 -11.77 -8.78
CA TYR A 101 24.14 -11.37 -8.53
C TYR A 101 24.85 -12.35 -7.59
N LYS A 102 25.82 -13.07 -8.14
CA LYS A 102 26.62 -14.05 -7.38
C LYS A 102 27.56 -13.42 -6.35
N GLY A 103 27.98 -12.17 -6.56
CA GLY A 103 28.91 -11.44 -5.71
C GLY A 103 28.30 -10.75 -4.49
N GLY A 104 27.01 -10.91 -4.27
CA GLY A 104 26.32 -10.35 -3.11
C GLY A 104 25.93 -8.87 -3.24
N PHE A 105 25.56 -8.27 -2.09
CA PHE A 105 24.97 -6.94 -2.03
C PHE A 105 25.88 -5.82 -2.53
N ASN A 106 27.16 -5.87 -2.22
CA ASN A 106 28.11 -4.80 -2.57
C ASN A 106 28.32 -4.70 -4.08
N GLU A 107 28.57 -5.82 -4.79
CA GLU A 107 28.69 -5.81 -6.26
C GLU A 107 27.41 -5.34 -6.95
N TRP A 108 26.27 -5.75 -6.42
CA TRP A 108 24.98 -5.34 -6.94
C TRP A 108 24.75 -3.83 -6.84
N ILE A 109 25.13 -3.20 -5.72
CA ILE A 109 25.03 -1.75 -5.51
C ILE A 109 25.81 -0.98 -6.56
N TYR A 110 27.09 -1.35 -6.79
CA TYR A 110 27.92 -0.70 -7.81
C TYR A 110 27.33 -0.79 -9.22
N TYR A 111 26.57 -1.83 -9.48
CA TYR A 111 25.93 -2.03 -10.77
C TYR A 111 24.68 -1.18 -10.98
N ILE A 112 23.90 -0.94 -9.92
CA ILE A 112 22.57 -0.36 -10.04
C ILE A 112 22.51 1.14 -9.83
N PHE A 113 23.49 1.74 -9.19
CA PHE A 113 23.49 3.17 -8.91
C PHE A 113 24.41 3.93 -9.86
N ASP A 114 24.00 5.13 -10.28
CA ASP A 114 24.91 6.10 -10.85
C ASP A 114 25.89 6.67 -9.81
N ASP A 115 26.94 7.36 -10.26
CA ASP A 115 28.01 7.86 -9.40
C ASP A 115 27.48 8.76 -8.29
N LYS A 116 26.52 9.64 -8.59
CA LYS A 116 25.92 10.55 -7.61
C LYS A 116 25.13 9.81 -6.54
N THR A 117 24.34 8.84 -6.95
CA THR A 117 23.55 8.00 -6.02
C THR A 117 24.49 7.09 -5.21
N MET A 118 25.58 6.59 -5.83
CA MET A 118 26.62 5.84 -5.15
C MET A 118 27.31 6.67 -4.07
N GLU A 119 27.66 7.92 -4.35
CA GLU A 119 28.22 8.83 -3.37
C GLU A 119 27.29 9.03 -2.18
N GLN A 120 26.01 9.32 -2.44
CA GLN A 120 24.99 9.44 -1.38
C GLN A 120 24.83 8.16 -0.57
N PHE A 121 24.81 7.00 -1.24
CA PHE A 121 24.70 5.70 -0.60
C PHE A 121 25.93 5.43 0.28
N SER A 122 27.12 5.64 -0.23
CA SER A 122 28.37 5.43 0.49
C SER A 122 28.52 6.36 1.70
N ALA A 123 28.09 7.63 1.57
CA ALA A 123 28.07 8.59 2.66
C ALA A 123 27.14 8.17 3.81
N LYS A 124 26.09 7.40 3.48
CA LYS A 124 25.14 6.87 4.46
C LYS A 124 25.44 5.44 4.93
N ASN A 125 26.51 4.83 4.41
CA ASN A 125 26.86 3.47 4.79
C ASN A 125 26.96 3.34 6.33
N ASN A 126 26.28 2.35 6.91
CA ASN A 126 26.11 2.14 8.35
C ASN A 126 25.21 3.15 9.10
N LYS A 127 24.60 4.12 8.41
CA LYS A 127 23.74 5.15 9.03
C LYS A 127 22.40 5.31 8.32
N PHE A 128 21.92 4.28 7.64
CA PHE A 128 20.63 4.31 6.98
C PHE A 128 19.49 4.49 7.96
N LYS A 129 18.58 5.39 7.61
CA LYS A 129 17.30 5.55 8.32
C LYS A 129 16.21 4.85 7.55
N ILE A 130 15.26 4.26 8.26
CA ILE A 130 14.07 3.70 7.65
C ILE A 130 13.40 4.76 6.78
N GLY A 131 13.08 4.42 5.53
CA GLY A 131 12.54 5.32 4.52
C GLY A 131 13.58 6.08 3.68
N ASP A 132 14.89 5.87 3.91
CA ASP A 132 15.91 6.35 2.96
C ASP A 132 15.70 5.66 1.62
N ALA A 133 15.57 6.47 0.56
CA ALA A 133 15.31 6.01 -0.80
C ALA A 133 16.44 6.45 -1.73
N PHE A 134 16.95 5.52 -2.53
CA PHE A 134 18.04 5.73 -3.47
C PHE A 134 17.58 5.36 -4.88
N ARG A 135 17.74 6.28 -5.82
CA ARG A 135 17.34 6.06 -7.22
C ARG A 135 18.24 5.02 -7.88
N ILE A 136 17.63 4.10 -8.61
CA ILE A 136 18.32 3.11 -9.43
C ILE A 136 18.68 3.74 -10.78
N LYS A 137 19.91 3.50 -11.24
CA LYS A 137 20.42 4.02 -12.52
C LYS A 137 19.51 3.62 -13.68
N ASP A 138 19.25 4.58 -14.56
CA ASP A 138 18.49 4.42 -15.79
C ASP A 138 17.07 3.83 -15.61
N LYS A 139 16.52 3.92 -14.39
CA LYS A 139 15.18 3.42 -14.08
C LYS A 139 14.37 4.44 -13.28
N LYS A 140 13.06 4.36 -13.44
CA LYS A 140 12.08 5.08 -12.61
C LYS A 140 11.75 4.27 -11.35
N GLU A 141 12.79 3.91 -10.61
CA GLU A 141 12.70 2.97 -9.51
C GLU A 141 13.69 3.32 -8.40
N PHE A 142 13.33 3.00 -7.17
CA PHE A 142 14.11 3.28 -5.98
C PHE A 142 14.34 2.02 -5.15
N LEU A 143 15.46 1.99 -4.48
CA LEU A 143 15.74 1.07 -3.39
C LEU A 143 15.44 1.80 -2.07
N VAL A 144 14.51 1.30 -1.28
CA VAL A 144 14.07 1.91 -0.02
C VAL A 144 14.50 1.05 1.17
N TYR A 145 15.17 1.66 2.15
CA TYR A 145 15.56 0.97 3.37
C TYR A 145 14.39 0.82 4.34
N ILE A 146 14.11 -0.40 4.77
CA ILE A 146 12.98 -0.71 5.65
C ILE A 146 13.36 -1.21 7.05
N GLY A 147 14.64 -1.13 7.39
CA GLY A 147 15.14 -1.46 8.74
C GLY A 147 15.72 -2.85 8.88
N ASN A 148 15.57 -3.44 10.07
CA ASN A 148 16.28 -4.62 10.60
C ASN A 148 16.71 -5.65 9.56
N ASN A 149 17.97 -6.14 9.68
CA ASN A 149 18.61 -7.14 8.83
C ASN A 149 18.88 -6.70 7.39
N HIS A 150 19.17 -5.41 7.17
CA HIS A 150 19.48 -4.86 5.84
C HIS A 150 18.37 -5.15 4.80
N LYS A 151 17.13 -5.08 5.23
CA LYS A 151 15.99 -5.24 4.31
C LYS A 151 15.76 -3.97 3.50
N TRP A 152 15.58 -4.16 2.22
CA TRP A 152 15.35 -3.12 1.24
C TRP A 152 14.16 -3.48 0.37
N PHE A 153 13.33 -2.48 0.01
CA PHE A 153 12.30 -2.60 -0.99
C PHE A 153 12.72 -1.92 -2.28
N TYR A 154 12.46 -2.58 -3.35
CA TYR A 154 12.41 -2.01 -4.67
C TYR A 154 11.03 -1.43 -4.92
N VAL A 155 10.95 -0.15 -5.29
CA VAL A 155 9.71 0.59 -5.46
C VAL A 155 9.81 1.51 -6.66
N ASN A 156 8.77 1.59 -7.49
CA ASN A 156 8.72 2.54 -8.59
C ASN A 156 8.58 4.00 -8.11
N GLU A 157 9.04 4.93 -8.95
CA GLU A 157 9.14 6.37 -8.65
C GLU A 157 7.80 6.97 -8.20
N GLU A 158 6.72 6.73 -8.97
CA GLU A 158 5.40 7.29 -8.69
C GLU A 158 4.88 6.90 -7.29
N LEU A 159 5.13 5.67 -6.87
CA LEU A 159 4.71 5.18 -5.57
C LEU A 159 5.58 5.76 -4.43
N VAL A 160 6.88 5.93 -4.66
CA VAL A 160 7.77 6.61 -3.71
C VAL A 160 7.33 8.07 -3.53
N GLU A 161 7.02 8.77 -4.61
CA GLU A 161 6.53 10.14 -4.56
C GLU A 161 5.22 10.25 -3.78
N LEU A 162 4.26 9.34 -4.01
CA LEU A 162 3.03 9.27 -3.23
C LEU A 162 3.34 9.11 -1.74
N PHE A 163 4.17 8.13 -1.36
CA PHE A 163 4.47 7.87 0.04
C PHE A 163 5.23 9.01 0.72
N GLN A 164 6.10 9.70 -0.02
CA GLN A 164 6.77 10.90 0.48
C GLN A 164 5.78 12.05 0.74
N LYS A 165 4.81 12.27 -0.14
CA LYS A 165 3.74 13.27 0.04
C LYS A 165 2.81 12.91 1.21
N LEU A 166 2.64 11.62 1.50
CA LEU A 166 1.84 11.13 2.62
C LEU A 166 2.58 11.12 3.97
N ARG A 167 3.85 11.50 4.00
CA ARG A 167 4.66 11.47 5.24
C ARG A 167 3.98 12.23 6.38
N GLY A 168 3.93 11.59 7.55
CA GLY A 168 3.31 12.14 8.76
C GLY A 168 1.78 12.04 8.79
N LYS A 169 1.15 11.52 7.72
CA LYS A 169 -0.30 11.37 7.64
C LYS A 169 -0.79 10.06 8.24
N LYS A 170 -2.04 10.09 8.71
CA LYS A 170 -2.81 8.92 9.11
C LYS A 170 -3.81 8.60 8.00
N ILE A 171 -3.67 7.48 7.33
CA ILE A 171 -4.47 7.14 6.15
C ILE A 171 -5.23 5.84 6.34
N ILE A 172 -6.43 5.77 5.77
CA ILE A 172 -7.19 4.52 5.73
C ILE A 172 -6.71 3.68 4.55
N VAL A 173 -6.48 2.39 4.78
CA VAL A 173 -6.04 1.44 3.76
C VAL A 173 -7.02 0.28 3.65
N VAL A 174 -7.43 -0.05 2.43
CA VAL A 174 -8.40 -1.09 2.08
C VAL A 174 -7.94 -1.91 0.87
N GLY A 175 -8.71 -2.92 0.49
CA GLY A 175 -8.38 -3.78 -0.65
C GLY A 175 -7.71 -5.07 -0.20
N GLY A 176 -6.65 -5.48 -0.85
CA GLY A 176 -6.04 -6.75 -0.45
C GLY A 176 -4.78 -7.13 -1.21
N ALA A 177 -4.36 -8.39 -1.06
CA ALA A 177 -4.92 -9.34 -0.08
C ALA A 177 -4.20 -9.19 1.25
N GLU A 178 -4.94 -9.41 2.36
CA GLU A 178 -4.33 -9.40 3.69
C GLU A 178 -3.24 -10.48 3.80
N SER A 179 -2.20 -10.19 4.56
CA SER A 179 -1.00 -11.02 4.74
C SER A 179 -0.14 -11.21 3.48
N GLU A 180 -0.46 -10.51 2.39
CA GLU A 180 0.29 -10.52 1.12
C GLU A 180 0.55 -9.08 0.65
N CYS A 181 0.00 -8.68 -0.51
CA CYS A 181 0.23 -7.36 -1.09
C CYS A 181 -0.11 -6.20 -0.14
N LEU A 182 -1.15 -6.35 0.67
CA LEU A 182 -1.54 -5.35 1.64
C LEU A 182 -0.49 -5.17 2.74
N GLU A 183 0.13 -6.25 3.21
CA GLU A 183 1.18 -6.19 4.23
C GLU A 183 2.44 -5.51 3.70
N ASP A 184 2.82 -5.79 2.45
CA ASP A 184 3.95 -5.12 1.79
C ASP A 184 3.73 -3.61 1.70
N VAL A 185 2.53 -3.18 1.32
CA VAL A 185 2.15 -1.75 1.29
C VAL A 185 2.19 -1.14 2.68
N TYR A 186 1.75 -1.86 3.71
CA TYR A 186 1.82 -1.43 5.10
C TYR A 186 3.24 -1.16 5.57
N ILE A 187 4.14 -2.09 5.30
CA ILE A 187 5.55 -1.97 5.66
C ILE A 187 6.17 -0.77 4.92
N ALA A 188 5.87 -0.62 3.63
CA ALA A 188 6.35 0.51 2.85
C ALA A 188 5.84 1.85 3.40
N LEU A 189 4.54 1.99 3.66
CA LEU A 189 3.95 3.21 4.24
C LEU A 189 4.62 3.59 5.57
N LYS A 190 4.77 2.62 6.49
CA LYS A 190 5.46 2.84 7.77
C LYS A 190 6.91 3.30 7.59
N SER A 191 7.61 2.78 6.57
CA SER A 191 8.98 3.19 6.25
C SER A 191 9.07 4.66 5.85
N PHE A 192 8.01 5.23 5.29
CA PHE A 192 7.90 6.66 4.99
C PHE A 192 7.28 7.49 6.12
N ASN A 193 7.14 6.94 7.31
CA ASN A 193 6.48 7.60 8.45
C ASN A 193 5.01 7.96 8.15
N VAL A 194 4.32 7.12 7.42
CA VAL A 194 2.87 7.16 7.25
C VAL A 194 2.23 6.20 8.24
N THR A 195 1.13 6.58 8.86
CA THR A 195 0.36 5.73 9.78
C THR A 195 -0.82 5.11 9.05
N PRO A 196 -0.72 3.85 8.58
CA PRO A 196 -1.82 3.19 7.92
C PRO A 196 -2.83 2.62 8.93
N ILE A 197 -4.11 2.85 8.69
CA ILE A 197 -5.24 2.36 9.48
C ILE A 197 -6.03 1.35 8.64
N LYS A 198 -6.13 0.10 9.11
CA LYS A 198 -6.90 -0.96 8.41
C LYS A 198 -8.39 -0.78 8.60
N ASN A 199 -9.14 -0.62 7.51
CA ASN A 199 -10.59 -0.82 7.55
C ASN A 199 -10.93 -2.25 7.13
N HIS A 200 -11.03 -3.14 8.11
CA HIS A 200 -11.26 -4.58 7.89
C HIS A 200 -12.57 -4.91 7.18
N GLN A 201 -13.54 -3.97 7.12
CA GLN A 201 -14.78 -4.17 6.38
C GLN A 201 -14.57 -4.23 4.86
N TYR A 202 -13.47 -3.65 4.38
CA TYR A 202 -13.13 -3.54 2.96
C TYR A 202 -11.80 -4.20 2.59
N ILE A 203 -11.28 -5.07 3.48
CA ILE A 203 -10.07 -5.87 3.22
C ILE A 203 -10.49 -7.28 2.87
N TYR A 204 -9.98 -7.81 1.75
CA TYR A 204 -10.20 -9.21 1.36
C TYR A 204 -8.96 -10.08 1.61
N SER A 205 -9.18 -11.39 1.75
CA SER A 205 -8.14 -12.39 1.96
C SER A 205 -8.01 -13.30 0.75
N ALA A 206 -6.79 -13.55 0.28
CA ALA A 206 -6.52 -14.50 -0.80
C ALA A 206 -6.86 -15.95 -0.41
N LYS A 207 -6.87 -16.26 0.90
CA LYS A 207 -7.11 -17.63 1.39
C LYS A 207 -8.59 -17.98 1.48
N THR A 208 -9.46 -17.03 1.77
CA THR A 208 -10.86 -17.30 2.12
C THR A 208 -11.87 -16.70 1.17
N GLY A 209 -11.48 -15.74 0.33
CA GLY A 209 -12.44 -14.97 -0.48
C GLY A 209 -13.50 -14.22 0.34
N ASN A 210 -13.31 -14.10 1.65
CA ASN A 210 -14.24 -13.46 2.58
C ASN A 210 -13.64 -12.19 3.18
N TYR A 211 -14.49 -11.27 3.62
CA TYR A 211 -14.07 -10.19 4.51
C TYR A 211 -13.45 -10.80 5.77
N LEU A 212 -12.38 -10.20 6.25
CA LEU A 212 -11.82 -10.61 7.52
C LEU A 212 -12.84 -10.38 8.62
N LYS A 213 -13.33 -11.48 9.15
CA LYS A 213 -14.10 -11.41 10.39
C LYS A 213 -13.11 -11.04 11.50
N LYS A 214 -13.37 -9.97 12.25
CA LYS A 214 -12.67 -9.72 13.51
C LYS A 214 -12.72 -11.04 14.32
N THR A 215 -11.57 -11.62 14.61
CA THR A 215 -11.50 -12.68 15.61
C THR A 215 -11.97 -12.07 16.91
N PRO A 216 -12.98 -12.64 17.60
CA PRO A 216 -13.37 -12.16 18.90
C PRO A 216 -12.14 -12.23 19.82
N THR A 217 -11.72 -11.12 20.39
CA THR A 217 -10.78 -11.14 21.49
C THR A 217 -11.41 -11.96 22.59
N LYS A 218 -10.85 -13.14 22.85
CA LYS A 218 -11.20 -13.88 24.08
C LYS A 218 -10.76 -13.01 25.23
N ASN A 219 -11.74 -12.55 26.01
CA ASN A 219 -11.53 -12.00 27.35
C ASN A 219 -10.97 -13.08 28.26
#